data_30ce7ee69ac9969b68e592ed2e70f614
#
_entry.id   30ce7ee69ac9969b68e592ed2e70f614
#
_cell.length_a   1.000
_cell.length_b   1.000
_cell.length_c   1.000
_cell.angle_alpha   90.00
_cell.angle_beta   90.00
_cell.angle_gamma   90.00
#
_symmetry.space_group_name_H-M   'P 1'
#
loop_
_entity.id
_entity.type
_entity.pdbx_description
1 polymer ?
#
loop_
_entity_poly.entity_id
_entity_poly.type
_entity_poly.pdbx_seq_one_letter_code
_entity_poly.pdbx_strand_id
1 'polypeptide(L)'
;KNEVVSLGIVAVTTSAMFYPFSKGMAAAAWYSAFNYYYIHRRAHLEPDWAKAKIPWHYDHHMNANQDANWCVTKPWFDYVMGTRVVSSADLQERNPLGVNLPKFIETPLKQLVKQYFPAKYVQKSVSKKSSENQSKDAEAQDVLSIA
;
A
#
# COMPACT_ATOMS: atom_id res chain seq x y z
N LYS A 1 -15.66 -4.32 14.72
CA LYS A 1 -16.03 -5.60 15.41
C LYS A 1 -16.05 -6.78 14.44
N ASN A 2 -16.52 -6.60 13.21
CA ASN A 2 -16.66 -7.69 12.23
C ASN A 2 -15.30 -8.25 11.76
N GLU A 3 -14.28 -7.42 11.62
CA GLU A 3 -12.94 -7.83 11.18
C GLU A 3 -12.32 -8.88 12.11
N VAL A 4 -12.38 -8.66 13.41
CA VAL A 4 -11.83 -9.62 14.40
C VAL A 4 -12.55 -10.97 14.32
N VAL A 5 -13.86 -10.93 14.16
CA VAL A 5 -14.67 -12.16 14.04
C VAL A 5 -14.31 -12.90 12.74
N SER A 6 -14.21 -12.19 11.62
CA SER A 6 -13.83 -12.79 10.33
C SER A 6 -12.43 -13.41 10.37
N LEU A 7 -11.46 -12.69 10.94
CA LEU A 7 -10.10 -13.20 11.11
C LEU A 7 -10.06 -14.42 12.05
N GLY A 8 -10.85 -14.40 13.13
CA GLY A 8 -10.99 -15.54 14.04
C GLY A 8 -11.54 -16.78 13.32
N ILE A 9 -12.59 -16.62 12.53
CA ILE A 9 -13.16 -17.70 11.73
C ILE A 9 -12.11 -18.26 10.75
N VAL A 10 -11.42 -17.39 10.01
CA VAL A 10 -10.36 -17.81 9.06
C VAL A 10 -9.23 -18.52 9.78
N ALA A 11 -8.76 -18.01 10.92
CA ALA A 11 -7.70 -18.65 11.69
C ALA A 11 -8.10 -20.03 12.21
N VAL A 12 -9.32 -20.17 12.75
CA VAL A 12 -9.85 -21.46 13.26
C VAL A 12 -10.00 -22.46 12.12
N THR A 13 -10.67 -22.09 11.03
CA THR A 13 -10.91 -23.01 9.90
C THR A 13 -9.60 -23.45 9.24
N THR A 14 -8.68 -22.50 9.00
CA THR A 14 -7.36 -22.81 8.43
C THR A 14 -6.54 -23.69 9.37
N SER A 15 -6.56 -23.41 10.68
CA SER A 15 -5.87 -24.24 11.67
C SER A 15 -6.45 -25.65 11.74
N ALA A 16 -7.78 -25.80 11.74
CA ALA A 16 -8.43 -27.10 11.74
C ALA A 16 -8.07 -27.92 10.48
N MET A 17 -7.99 -27.26 9.32
CA MET A 17 -7.60 -27.89 8.06
C MET A 17 -6.14 -28.38 8.07
N PHE A 18 -5.21 -27.58 8.58
CA PHE A 18 -3.78 -27.90 8.53
C PHE A 18 -3.25 -28.67 9.75
N TYR A 19 -3.94 -28.65 10.88
CA TYR A 19 -3.50 -29.31 12.12
C TYR A 19 -3.17 -30.79 11.95
N PRO A 20 -3.97 -31.60 11.21
CA PRO A 20 -3.67 -33.02 10.99
C PRO A 20 -2.36 -33.26 10.21
N PHE A 21 -1.95 -32.30 9.39
CA PHE A 21 -0.74 -32.40 8.56
C PHE A 21 0.48 -31.81 9.27
N SER A 22 0.30 -30.68 9.96
CA SER A 22 1.38 -29.98 10.65
C SER A 22 0.87 -29.00 11.69
N LYS A 23 1.26 -29.22 12.95
CA LYS A 23 1.01 -28.27 14.05
C LYS A 23 1.66 -26.92 13.80
N GLY A 24 2.81 -26.90 13.11
CA GLY A 24 3.50 -25.67 12.73
C GLY A 24 2.70 -24.81 11.74
N MET A 25 2.02 -25.44 10.78
CA MET A 25 1.16 -24.71 9.84
C MET A 25 -0.07 -24.14 10.54
N ALA A 26 -0.67 -24.87 11.46
CA ALA A 26 -1.77 -24.36 12.28
C ALA A 26 -1.35 -23.15 13.13
N ALA A 27 -0.17 -23.23 13.76
CA ALA A 27 0.38 -22.10 14.51
C ALA A 27 0.70 -20.88 13.61
N ALA A 28 1.20 -21.13 12.40
CA ALA A 28 1.46 -20.06 11.41
C ALA A 28 0.18 -19.34 10.97
N ALA A 29 -0.97 -20.06 10.87
CA ALA A 29 -2.26 -19.44 10.56
C ALA A 29 -2.68 -18.45 11.66
N TRP A 30 -2.55 -18.82 12.93
CA TRP A 30 -2.82 -17.91 14.05
C TRP A 30 -1.88 -16.72 14.09
N TYR A 31 -0.58 -16.97 13.90
CA TYR A 31 0.40 -15.89 13.83
C TYR A 31 0.06 -14.91 12.71
N SER A 32 -0.29 -15.41 11.52
CA SER A 32 -0.63 -14.57 10.36
C SER A 32 -1.88 -13.72 10.61
N ALA A 33 -2.92 -14.30 11.22
CA ALA A 33 -4.14 -13.57 11.56
C ALA A 33 -3.87 -12.48 12.60
N PHE A 34 -3.11 -12.79 13.65
CA PHE A 34 -2.73 -11.83 14.68
C PHE A 34 -1.86 -10.70 14.11
N ASN A 35 -0.84 -11.06 13.33
CA ASN A 35 0.07 -10.10 12.70
C ASN A 35 -0.67 -9.17 11.73
N TYR A 36 -1.58 -9.71 10.92
CA TYR A 36 -2.46 -8.93 10.05
C TYR A 36 -3.26 -7.91 10.87
N TYR A 37 -3.98 -8.38 11.88
CA TYR A 37 -4.82 -7.52 12.71
C TYR A 37 -4.03 -6.41 13.40
N TYR A 38 -2.87 -6.76 13.99
CA TYR A 38 -2.02 -5.80 14.67
C TYR A 38 -1.50 -4.72 13.73
N ILE A 39 -0.96 -5.10 12.58
CA ILE A 39 -0.40 -4.15 11.59
C ILE A 39 -1.52 -3.30 10.99
N HIS A 40 -2.63 -3.90 10.60
CA HIS A 40 -3.78 -3.20 10.01
C HIS A 40 -4.36 -2.17 10.97
N ARG A 41 -4.63 -2.58 12.20
CA ARG A 41 -5.12 -1.66 13.24
C ARG A 41 -4.16 -0.53 13.51
N ARG A 42 -2.86 -0.83 13.62
CA ARG A 42 -1.84 0.18 13.83
C ARG A 42 -1.75 1.17 12.67
N ALA A 43 -1.89 0.71 11.45
CA ALA A 43 -1.88 1.56 10.26
C ALA A 43 -2.99 2.63 10.31
N HIS A 44 -4.17 2.27 10.81
CA HIS A 44 -5.28 3.22 10.97
C HIS A 44 -5.08 4.21 12.13
N LEU A 45 -4.42 3.79 13.20
CA LEU A 45 -4.19 4.63 14.37
C LEU A 45 -2.96 5.55 14.21
N GLU A 46 -1.97 5.12 13.44
CA GLU A 46 -0.69 5.81 13.26
C GLU A 46 -0.37 5.97 11.75
N PRO A 47 -1.02 6.91 11.02
CA PRO A 47 -0.83 7.06 9.58
C PRO A 47 0.62 7.35 9.17
N ASP A 48 1.36 8.14 9.96
CA ASP A 48 2.78 8.45 9.70
C ASP A 48 3.67 7.20 9.81
N TRP A 49 3.38 6.34 10.78
CA TRP A 49 4.05 5.05 10.88
C TRP A 49 3.72 4.17 9.67
N ALA A 50 2.46 4.12 9.25
CA ALA A 50 2.04 3.37 8.08
C ALA A 50 2.74 3.85 6.81
N LYS A 51 2.80 5.17 6.59
CA LYS A 51 3.53 5.79 5.47
C LYS A 51 5.01 5.40 5.46
N ALA A 52 5.65 5.36 6.63
CA ALA A 52 7.07 5.03 6.73
C ALA A 52 7.36 3.53 6.65
N LYS A 53 6.49 2.67 7.16
CA LYS A 53 6.77 1.22 7.33
C LYS A 53 6.07 0.31 6.34
N ILE A 54 4.85 0.65 5.96
CA ILE A 54 4.00 -0.10 5.04
C ILE A 54 3.37 0.83 3.97
N PRO A 55 4.21 1.54 3.19
CA PRO A 55 3.75 2.58 2.26
C PRO A 55 2.73 2.07 1.24
N TRP A 56 2.76 0.78 0.86
CA TRP A 56 1.77 0.19 -0.02
C TRP A 56 0.37 0.21 0.60
N HIS A 57 0.23 -0.15 1.88
CA HIS A 57 -1.05 -0.16 2.58
C HIS A 57 -1.54 1.25 2.93
N TYR A 58 -0.62 2.15 3.29
CA TYR A 58 -0.93 3.57 3.42
C TYR A 58 -1.52 4.12 2.12
N ASP A 59 -0.92 3.78 0.99
CA ASP A 59 -1.36 4.19 -0.33
C ASP A 59 -2.75 3.63 -0.69
N HIS A 60 -3.06 2.39 -0.26
CA HIS A 60 -4.40 1.81 -0.39
C HIS A 60 -5.48 2.67 0.27
N HIS A 61 -5.24 3.16 1.49
CA HIS A 61 -6.22 3.96 2.22
C HIS A 61 -6.28 5.43 1.80
N MET A 62 -5.17 6.00 1.38
CA MET A 62 -5.03 7.45 1.14
C MET A 62 -5.09 7.84 -0.33
N ASN A 63 -5.14 6.86 -1.24
CA ASN A 63 -5.25 7.09 -2.67
C ASN A 63 -6.72 7.12 -3.12
N ALA A 64 -6.99 7.82 -4.23
CA ALA A 64 -8.29 7.84 -4.87
C ALA A 64 -8.69 6.47 -5.45
N ASN A 65 -7.72 5.65 -5.86
CA ASN A 65 -7.94 4.29 -6.33
C ASN A 65 -7.71 3.28 -5.20
N GLN A 66 -8.78 2.86 -4.57
CA GLN A 66 -8.76 1.83 -3.53
C GLN A 66 -8.78 0.39 -4.08
N ASP A 67 -8.92 0.21 -5.41
CA ASP A 67 -8.84 -1.11 -6.06
C ASP A 67 -7.40 -1.53 -6.37
N ALA A 68 -6.46 -1.09 -5.53
CA ALA A 68 -5.03 -1.36 -5.63
C ALA A 68 -4.42 -1.57 -4.25
N ASN A 69 -3.23 -2.20 -4.20
CA ASN A 69 -2.44 -2.34 -2.98
C ASN A 69 -3.17 -3.06 -1.83
N TRP A 70 -3.78 -4.18 -2.13
CA TRP A 70 -4.61 -4.96 -1.19
C TRP A 70 -3.82 -5.56 -0.01
N CYS A 71 -2.51 -5.72 -0.18
CA CYS A 71 -1.67 -6.36 0.83
C CYS A 71 -1.45 -5.45 2.04
N VAL A 72 -1.74 -5.96 3.24
CA VAL A 72 -1.51 -5.25 4.51
C VAL A 72 -0.07 -5.43 4.97
N THR A 73 0.36 -6.67 5.21
CA THR A 73 1.62 -6.97 5.89
C THR A 73 2.84 -6.92 4.99
N LYS A 74 2.71 -7.42 3.77
CA LYS A 74 3.79 -7.52 2.78
C LYS A 74 3.25 -7.32 1.37
N PRO A 75 3.91 -6.53 0.51
CA PRO A 75 3.38 -6.13 -0.79
C PRO A 75 3.60 -7.16 -1.91
N TRP A 76 4.31 -8.27 -1.67
CA TRP A 76 4.73 -9.19 -2.72
C TRP A 76 3.58 -9.74 -3.56
N PHE A 77 2.41 -9.98 -2.94
CA PHE A 77 1.26 -10.51 -3.65
C PHE A 77 0.63 -9.47 -4.58
N ASP A 78 0.69 -8.17 -4.23
CA ASP A 78 0.26 -7.09 -5.12
C ASP A 78 1.11 -7.03 -6.40
N TYR A 79 2.39 -7.36 -6.31
CA TYR A 79 3.25 -7.46 -7.51
C TYR A 79 2.82 -8.66 -8.38
N VAL A 80 2.59 -9.82 -7.78
CA VAL A 80 2.17 -11.04 -8.50
C VAL A 80 0.81 -10.83 -9.17
N MET A 81 -0.14 -10.20 -8.47
CA MET A 81 -1.48 -9.94 -8.97
C MET A 81 -1.56 -8.72 -9.90
N GLY A 82 -0.48 -7.96 -10.06
CA GLY A 82 -0.47 -6.71 -10.83
C GLY A 82 -1.33 -5.59 -10.25
N THR A 83 -1.63 -5.66 -8.95
CA THR A 83 -2.40 -4.66 -8.20
C THR A 83 -1.51 -3.63 -7.50
N ARG A 84 -0.18 -3.76 -7.58
CA ARG A 84 0.75 -2.78 -7.03
C ARG A 84 0.71 -1.48 -7.82
N VAL A 85 0.26 -0.42 -7.17
CA VAL A 85 0.21 0.96 -7.69
C VAL A 85 0.98 1.88 -6.76
N VAL A 86 1.88 2.71 -7.30
CA VAL A 86 2.61 3.74 -6.56
C VAL A 86 2.03 5.09 -6.94
N SER A 87 1.36 5.75 -6.01
CA SER A 87 0.62 6.99 -6.26
C SER A 87 1.45 8.24 -6.04
N SER A 88 2.51 8.16 -5.26
CA SER A 88 3.35 9.31 -4.89
C SER A 88 4.83 8.96 -4.97
N ALA A 89 5.61 9.86 -5.61
CA ALA A 89 7.06 9.76 -5.65
C ALA A 89 7.71 9.86 -4.26
N ASP A 90 7.00 10.43 -3.27
CA ASP A 90 7.47 10.56 -1.89
C ASP A 90 7.39 9.25 -1.10
N LEU A 91 6.61 8.28 -1.60
CA LEU A 91 6.55 6.96 -1.02
C LEU A 91 7.77 6.16 -1.48
N GLN A 92 8.72 5.96 -0.57
CA GLN A 92 9.86 5.10 -0.87
C GLN A 92 9.40 3.68 -1.15
N GLU A 93 9.52 3.28 -2.40
CA GLU A 93 9.21 1.92 -2.77
C GLU A 93 10.23 0.97 -2.16
N ARG A 94 9.76 0.14 -1.23
CA ARG A 94 10.55 -0.96 -0.69
C ARG A 94 10.61 -2.10 -1.71
N ASN A 95 11.52 -3.05 -1.48
CA ASN A 95 11.50 -4.28 -2.27
C ASN A 95 10.17 -5.04 -2.08
N PRO A 96 9.81 -5.96 -2.99
CA PRO A 96 8.52 -6.65 -2.96
C PRO A 96 8.25 -7.46 -1.70
N LEU A 97 9.32 -7.85 -0.97
CA LEU A 97 9.17 -8.60 0.28
C LEU A 97 8.83 -7.69 1.47
N GLY A 98 8.92 -6.35 1.31
CA GLY A 98 8.63 -5.39 2.36
C GLY A 98 9.56 -5.51 3.58
N VAL A 99 10.81 -5.96 3.37
CA VAL A 99 11.84 -6.12 4.41
C VAL A 99 13.13 -5.42 4.00
N ASN A 100 13.97 -5.11 4.96
CA ASN A 100 15.29 -4.56 4.67
C ASN A 100 16.21 -5.72 4.27
N LEU A 101 16.72 -5.68 3.05
CA LEU A 101 17.67 -6.64 2.53
C LEU A 101 19.03 -5.99 2.32
N PRO A 102 20.13 -6.76 2.42
CA PRO A 102 21.44 -6.30 1.98
C PRO A 102 21.41 -5.90 0.51
N LYS A 103 22.12 -4.82 0.13
CA LYS A 103 22.08 -4.25 -1.23
C LYS A 103 22.40 -5.26 -2.34
N PHE A 104 23.27 -6.23 -2.08
CA PHE A 104 23.65 -7.26 -3.06
C PHE A 104 22.48 -8.22 -3.41
N ILE A 105 21.50 -8.38 -2.51
CA ILE A 105 20.27 -9.16 -2.75
C ILE A 105 19.16 -8.24 -3.26
N GLU A 106 19.02 -7.06 -2.66
CA GLU A 106 17.94 -6.13 -2.96
C GLU A 106 17.99 -5.61 -4.40
N THR A 107 19.20 -5.30 -4.89
CA THR A 107 19.38 -4.77 -6.26
C THR A 107 18.92 -5.74 -7.34
N PRO A 108 19.41 -7.00 -7.38
CA PRO A 108 18.94 -7.96 -8.38
C PRO A 108 17.46 -8.32 -8.22
N LEU A 109 16.96 -8.40 -6.97
CA LEU A 109 15.54 -8.64 -6.73
C LEU A 109 14.66 -7.53 -7.30
N LYS A 110 15.01 -6.27 -7.08
CA LYS A 110 14.31 -5.12 -7.65
C LYS A 110 14.33 -5.12 -9.18
N GLN A 111 15.44 -5.48 -9.78
CA GLN A 111 15.56 -5.58 -11.24
C GLN A 111 14.66 -6.68 -11.80
N LEU A 112 14.67 -7.86 -11.18
CA LEU A 112 13.85 -9.00 -11.57
C LEU A 112 12.36 -8.66 -11.46
N VAL A 113 11.96 -8.06 -10.33
CA VAL A 113 10.56 -7.65 -10.12
C VAL A 113 10.14 -6.58 -11.12
N LYS A 114 10.97 -5.58 -11.38
CA LYS A 114 10.69 -4.55 -12.39
C LYS A 114 10.52 -5.13 -13.79
N GLN A 115 11.24 -6.20 -14.10
CA GLN A 115 11.17 -6.87 -15.40
C GLN A 115 9.92 -7.73 -15.55
N TYR A 116 9.56 -8.53 -14.54
CA TYR A 116 8.49 -9.52 -14.63
C TYR A 116 7.17 -9.09 -13.99
N PHE A 117 7.23 -8.24 -12.98
CA PHE A 117 6.08 -7.81 -12.18
C PHE A 117 6.13 -6.29 -11.92
N PRO A 118 6.07 -5.45 -12.98
CA PRO A 118 6.23 -4.01 -12.83
C PRO A 118 5.08 -3.41 -12.01
N ALA A 119 5.42 -2.57 -11.04
CA ALA A 119 4.44 -1.73 -10.37
C ALA A 119 3.89 -0.66 -11.34
N LYS A 120 2.62 -0.32 -11.19
CA LYS A 120 2.00 0.78 -11.92
C LYS A 120 2.27 2.10 -11.18
N TYR A 121 2.72 3.11 -11.91
CA TYR A 121 2.93 4.44 -11.35
C TYR A 121 1.81 5.37 -11.82
N VAL A 122 1.15 6.03 -10.88
CA VAL A 122 0.21 7.09 -11.20
C VAL A 122 1.04 8.34 -11.46
N GLN A 123 1.11 8.78 -12.71
CA GLN A 123 1.63 10.12 -13.01
C GLN A 123 0.69 11.13 -12.37
N LYS A 124 1.21 11.95 -11.43
CA LYS A 124 0.50 13.16 -11.02
C LYS A 124 0.25 13.97 -12.30
N SER A 125 -0.98 14.00 -12.77
CA SER A 125 -1.39 15.06 -13.68
C SER A 125 -1.10 16.34 -12.91
N VAL A 126 -0.03 17.03 -13.30
CA VAL A 126 0.25 18.40 -12.84
C VAL A 126 -1.02 19.18 -13.14
N SER A 127 -1.74 19.55 -12.08
CA SER A 127 -3.07 20.11 -12.21
C SER A 127 -2.92 21.43 -12.98
N LYS A 128 -3.38 21.43 -14.20
CA LYS A 128 -3.58 22.63 -15.03
C LYS A 128 -4.51 23.65 -14.36
N LYS A 129 -5.12 23.27 -13.23
CA LYS A 129 -6.03 24.13 -12.46
C LYS A 129 -5.37 25.30 -11.74
N SER A 130 -4.08 25.25 -11.43
CA SER A 130 -3.41 26.37 -10.77
C SER A 130 -3.06 27.50 -11.73
N SER A 131 -2.80 27.20 -13.01
CA SER A 131 -2.54 28.23 -14.03
C SER A 131 -3.83 28.90 -14.53
N GLU A 132 -4.94 28.20 -14.53
CA GLU A 132 -6.23 28.76 -14.98
C GLU A 132 -6.88 29.65 -13.91
N ASN A 133 -6.67 29.39 -12.64
CA ASN A 133 -7.10 30.29 -11.57
C ASN A 133 -6.22 31.56 -11.48
N GLN A 134 -4.91 31.45 -11.67
CA GLN A 134 -4.04 32.63 -11.69
C GLN A 134 -4.32 33.58 -12.87
N SER A 135 -4.73 33.05 -14.03
CA SER A 135 -5.11 33.90 -15.16
C SER A 135 -6.44 34.63 -14.94
N LYS A 136 -7.40 33.98 -14.25
CA LYS A 136 -8.71 34.60 -13.93
C LYS A 136 -8.57 35.69 -12.86
N ASP A 137 -7.69 35.46 -11.87
CA ASP A 137 -7.46 36.47 -10.83
C ASP A 137 -6.69 37.65 -11.33
N ALA A 138 -5.80 37.48 -12.31
CA ALA A 138 -5.10 38.58 -12.99
C ALA A 138 -6.03 39.41 -13.87
N GLU A 139 -6.94 38.77 -14.58
CA GLU A 139 -7.94 39.43 -15.46
C GLU A 139 -8.98 40.20 -14.64
N ALA A 140 -9.36 39.70 -13.46
CA ALA A 140 -10.25 40.39 -12.53
C ALA A 140 -9.63 41.62 -11.87
N GLN A 141 -8.32 41.64 -11.64
CA GLN A 141 -7.60 42.79 -11.09
C GLN A 141 -7.41 43.89 -12.13
N ASP A 142 -7.24 43.54 -13.40
CA ASP A 142 -7.07 44.53 -14.47
C ASP A 142 -8.38 45.28 -14.75
N VAL A 143 -9.52 44.63 -14.66
CA VAL A 143 -10.84 45.25 -14.84
C VAL A 143 -11.17 46.23 -13.69
N LEU A 144 -10.68 45.99 -12.48
CA LEU A 144 -10.90 46.85 -11.32
C LEU A 144 -9.97 48.10 -11.31
N SER A 145 -8.91 48.12 -12.10
CA SER A 145 -8.00 49.22 -12.16
C SER A 145 -8.40 50.30 -13.19
N ILE A 146 -9.43 50.04 -14.01
CA ILE A 146 -9.88 50.92 -15.10
C ILE A 146 -11.23 51.61 -14.74
N ALA A 147 -11.81 51.31 -13.60
CA ALA A 147 -13.04 51.94 -13.10
C ALA A 147 -12.77 52.95 -12.00
#